data_0502e5129a5456917d06cc92fed44ba3
#
_entry.id   0502e5129a5456917d06cc92fed44ba3
#
_cell.length_a   1.000
_cell.length_b   1.000
_cell.length_c   1.000
_cell.angle_alpha   90.00
_cell.angle_beta   90.00
_cell.angle_gamma   90.00
#
_symmetry.space_group_name_H-M   'P 1'
#
loop_
_entity.id
_entity.type
_entity.pdbx_description
1 polymer ?
#
loop_
_entity_poly.entity_id
_entity_poly.type
_entity_poly.pdbx_seq_one_letter_code
_entity_poly.pdbx_strand_id
1 'polypeptide(L)'
;NSIGLDKSELAIKTAEKNRKLLGLKNVQFFNQDIFEYNQSKADLLLCNPPYLAKHEIDSLEQSVRDYDPLSALTDFKKGTSFYKHLISNFNKLVKKNGIMLLEIPFSAVTDDIISINKNFNANKSLFYKDLEGKNRVIKIY
;
A
#
# COMPACT_ATOMS: atom_id res chain seq x y z
N ASN A 1 8.09 13.98 11.25
CA ASN A 1 6.66 13.79 11.43
C ASN A 1 6.18 12.68 10.50
N SER A 2 5.32 11.80 11.00
CA SER A 2 4.74 10.70 10.23
C SER A 2 3.21 10.84 10.18
N ILE A 3 2.64 10.39 9.08
CA ILE A 3 1.19 10.35 8.86
C ILE A 3 0.80 8.91 8.52
N GLY A 4 -0.22 8.38 9.18
CA GLY A 4 -0.86 7.13 8.82
C GLY A 4 -2.27 7.38 8.30
N LEU A 5 -2.63 6.69 7.23
CA LEU A 5 -3.96 6.75 6.63
C LEU A 5 -4.60 5.37 6.66
N ASP A 6 -5.84 5.31 7.06
CA ASP A 6 -6.68 4.12 6.89
C ASP A 6 -8.15 4.55 6.73
N LYS A 7 -8.88 3.87 5.85
CA LYS A 7 -10.32 4.11 5.69
C LYS A 7 -11.16 3.49 6.81
N SER A 8 -10.59 2.57 7.58
CA SER A 8 -11.23 1.92 8.73
C SER A 8 -11.10 2.80 9.97
N GLU A 9 -12.22 3.30 10.47
CA GLU A 9 -12.24 4.03 11.73
C GLU A 9 -11.73 3.18 12.91
N LEU A 10 -11.98 1.87 12.90
CA LEU A 10 -11.50 0.94 13.92
C LEU A 10 -9.97 0.82 13.89
N ALA A 11 -9.37 0.72 12.69
CA ALA A 11 -7.92 0.70 12.53
C ALA A 11 -7.29 2.00 13.06
N ILE A 12 -7.87 3.16 12.73
CA ILE A 12 -7.43 4.46 13.23
C ILE A 12 -7.55 4.55 14.77
N LYS A 13 -8.65 4.10 15.36
CA LYS A 13 -8.81 4.05 16.82
C LYS A 13 -7.73 3.19 17.49
N THR A 14 -7.41 2.04 16.89
CA THR A 14 -6.37 1.14 17.39
C THR A 14 -4.98 1.78 17.26
N ALA A 15 -4.68 2.40 16.12
CA ALA A 15 -3.42 3.11 15.89
C ALA A 15 -3.23 4.27 16.88
N GLU A 16 -4.28 5.06 17.15
CA GLU A 16 -4.26 6.15 18.13
C GLU A 16 -4.06 5.64 19.57
N LYS A 17 -4.68 4.50 19.93
CA LYS A 17 -4.43 3.85 21.22
C LYS A 17 -2.96 3.44 21.34
N ASN A 18 -2.40 2.80 20.34
CA ASN A 18 -0.99 2.39 20.32
C ASN A 18 -0.05 3.60 20.37
N ARG A 19 -0.34 4.67 19.63
CA ARG A 19 0.41 5.93 19.68
C ARG A 19 0.50 6.49 21.11
N LYS A 20 -0.64 6.52 21.82
CA LYS A 20 -0.69 7.00 23.21
C LYS A 20 0.10 6.11 24.15
N LEU A 21 -0.07 4.78 24.05
CA LEU A 21 0.65 3.81 24.88
C LEU A 21 2.18 3.88 24.70
N LEU A 22 2.64 4.14 23.47
CA LEU A 22 4.05 4.26 23.13
C LEU A 22 4.62 5.68 23.33
N GLY A 23 3.79 6.65 23.74
CA GLY A 23 4.21 8.04 23.96
C GLY A 23 4.68 8.77 22.69
N LEU A 24 4.25 8.34 21.51
CA LEU A 24 4.68 8.92 20.24
C LEU A 24 4.00 10.28 20.01
N LYS A 25 4.79 11.35 19.86
CA LYS A 25 4.30 12.74 19.68
C LYS A 25 4.34 13.22 18.24
N ASN A 26 5.11 12.56 17.38
CA ASN A 26 5.39 12.97 16.01
C ASN A 26 4.63 12.15 14.95
N VAL A 27 3.58 11.43 15.34
CA VAL A 27 2.73 10.63 14.47
C VAL A 27 1.30 11.14 14.54
N GLN A 28 0.64 11.25 13.40
CA GLN A 28 -0.77 11.59 13.25
C GLN A 28 -1.48 10.54 12.41
N PHE A 29 -2.72 10.23 12.73
CA PHE A 29 -3.53 9.29 11.97
C PHE A 29 -4.81 9.96 11.45
N PHE A 30 -5.18 9.64 10.20
CA PHE A 30 -6.37 10.17 9.56
C PHE A 30 -7.24 9.04 9.02
N ASN A 31 -8.53 9.10 9.35
CA ASN A 31 -9.53 8.22 8.74
C ASN A 31 -9.86 8.75 7.35
N GLN A 32 -9.11 8.30 6.37
CA GLN A 32 -9.22 8.78 4.98
C GLN A 32 -8.84 7.69 3.98
N ASP A 33 -9.53 7.64 2.86
CA ASP A 33 -9.16 6.79 1.73
C ASP A 33 -7.96 7.40 0.99
N ILE A 34 -6.96 6.57 0.69
CA ILE A 34 -5.77 6.99 -0.06
C ILE A 34 -6.12 7.49 -1.47
N PHE A 35 -7.23 7.03 -2.06
CA PHE A 35 -7.71 7.49 -3.36
C PHE A 35 -8.15 8.96 -3.35
N GLU A 36 -8.51 9.49 -2.18
CA GLU A 36 -8.96 10.87 -1.98
C GLU A 36 -7.90 11.76 -1.34
N TYR A 37 -6.75 11.18 -0.97
CA TYR A 37 -5.69 11.93 -0.28
C TYR A 37 -5.01 12.95 -1.20
N ASN A 38 -5.01 14.23 -0.76
CA ASN A 38 -4.45 15.36 -1.51
C ASN A 38 -3.78 16.42 -0.63
N GLN A 39 -3.45 16.12 0.63
CA GLN A 39 -3.04 17.13 1.60
C GLN A 39 -1.56 17.49 1.51
N SER A 40 -0.66 16.54 1.64
CA SER A 40 0.78 16.80 1.67
C SER A 40 1.57 15.69 0.99
N LYS A 41 2.75 16.07 0.46
CA LYS A 41 3.67 15.12 -0.14
C LYS A 41 4.61 14.57 0.93
N ALA A 42 4.91 13.28 0.85
CA ALA A 42 5.82 12.59 1.73
C ALA A 42 7.26 12.57 1.18
N ASP A 43 8.26 12.56 2.08
CA ASP A 43 9.63 12.22 1.73
C ASP A 43 9.76 10.71 1.50
N LEU A 44 9.01 9.92 2.27
CA LEU A 44 8.91 8.46 2.15
C LEU A 44 7.44 8.05 2.29
N LEU A 45 6.91 7.37 1.27
CA LEU A 45 5.60 6.73 1.30
C LEU A 45 5.80 5.21 1.40
N LEU A 46 5.19 4.60 2.41
CA LEU A 46 5.17 3.16 2.62
C LEU A 46 3.73 2.67 2.48
N CYS A 47 3.52 1.61 1.72
CA CYS A 47 2.20 1.01 1.60
C CYS A 47 2.30 -0.51 1.37
N ASN A 48 1.47 -1.26 2.12
CA ASN A 48 1.13 -2.63 1.80
C ASN A 48 -0.34 -2.63 1.35
N PRO A 49 -0.61 -2.44 0.07
CA PRO A 49 -1.97 -2.30 -0.42
C PRO A 49 -2.67 -3.65 -0.57
N PRO A 50 -4.00 -3.72 -0.54
CA PRO A 50 -4.76 -4.90 -0.92
C PRO A 50 -4.41 -5.32 -2.36
N TYR A 51 -3.98 -6.56 -2.54
CA TYR A 51 -3.49 -7.06 -3.84
C TYR A 51 -4.18 -8.33 -4.34
N LEU A 52 -5.06 -8.95 -3.53
CA LEU A 52 -5.76 -10.14 -3.99
C LEU A 52 -6.82 -9.77 -5.02
N ALA A 53 -6.84 -10.52 -6.10
CA ALA A 53 -7.94 -10.44 -7.06
C ALA A 53 -9.20 -11.09 -6.46
N LYS A 54 -10.36 -10.64 -6.90
CA LYS A 54 -11.66 -11.12 -6.38
C LYS A 54 -11.79 -12.65 -6.41
N HIS A 55 -11.29 -13.30 -7.47
CA HIS A 55 -11.40 -14.76 -7.63
C HIS A 55 -10.45 -15.55 -6.71
N GLU A 56 -9.48 -14.89 -6.07
CA GLU A 56 -8.54 -15.54 -5.14
C GLU A 56 -9.10 -15.63 -3.72
N ILE A 57 -10.19 -14.90 -3.41
CA ILE A 57 -10.77 -14.84 -2.06
C ILE A 57 -11.20 -16.24 -1.58
N ASP A 58 -11.82 -17.02 -2.45
CA ASP A 58 -12.35 -18.35 -2.10
C ASP A 58 -11.23 -19.37 -1.83
N SER A 59 -10.02 -19.11 -2.32
CA SER A 59 -8.85 -19.98 -2.12
C SER A 59 -8.02 -19.61 -0.87
N LEU A 60 -8.41 -18.57 -0.14
CA LEU A 60 -7.73 -18.18 1.09
C LEU A 60 -7.91 -19.23 2.19
N GLU A 61 -6.89 -19.33 3.05
CA GLU A 61 -7.02 -20.09 4.29
C GLU A 61 -8.22 -19.59 5.10
N GLN A 62 -8.91 -20.51 5.76
CA GLN A 62 -10.12 -20.19 6.53
C GLN A 62 -9.85 -19.12 7.59
N SER A 63 -8.71 -19.18 8.27
CA SER A 63 -8.30 -18.19 9.28
C SER A 63 -8.21 -16.77 8.73
N VAL A 64 -7.65 -16.60 7.52
CA VAL A 64 -7.53 -15.30 6.86
C VAL A 64 -8.91 -14.83 6.39
N ARG A 65 -9.66 -15.72 5.75
CA ARG A 65 -10.98 -15.39 5.19
C ARG A 65 -12.01 -15.00 6.27
N ASP A 66 -11.96 -15.65 7.44
CA ASP A 66 -12.98 -15.49 8.48
C ASP A 66 -12.65 -14.37 9.48
N TYR A 67 -11.37 -13.97 9.59
CA TYR A 67 -10.94 -12.99 10.61
C TYR A 67 -10.36 -11.70 10.03
N ASP A 68 -9.79 -11.72 8.82
CA ASP A 68 -9.24 -10.51 8.23
C ASP A 68 -10.31 -9.74 7.44
N PRO A 69 -10.36 -8.41 7.56
CA PRO A 69 -11.28 -7.60 6.77
C PRO A 69 -10.98 -7.76 5.27
N LEU A 70 -11.93 -8.25 4.49
CA LEU A 70 -11.76 -8.44 3.05
C LEU A 70 -11.28 -7.18 2.33
N SER A 71 -11.70 -6.00 2.81
CA SER A 71 -11.24 -4.72 2.26
C SER A 71 -9.75 -4.41 2.49
N ALA A 72 -9.09 -5.13 3.40
CA ALA A 72 -7.64 -5.06 3.61
C ALA A 72 -6.87 -6.05 2.72
N LEU A 73 -7.56 -7.02 2.12
CA LEU A 73 -6.96 -8.09 1.32
C LEU A 73 -7.13 -7.86 -0.19
N THR A 74 -8.29 -7.32 -0.62
CA THR A 74 -8.64 -7.23 -2.04
C THR A 74 -9.23 -5.87 -2.41
N ASP A 75 -8.99 -5.45 -3.66
CA ASP A 75 -9.67 -4.31 -4.28
C ASP A 75 -11.03 -4.70 -4.90
N PHE A 76 -11.48 -5.94 -4.68
CA PHE A 76 -12.70 -6.55 -5.29
C PHE A 76 -12.68 -6.58 -6.84
N LYS A 77 -11.51 -6.40 -7.45
CA LYS A 77 -11.29 -6.43 -8.91
C LYS A 77 -10.14 -7.38 -9.25
N LYS A 78 -9.05 -6.83 -9.82
CA LYS A 78 -7.86 -7.58 -10.27
C LYS A 78 -6.67 -7.49 -9.30
N GLY A 79 -6.81 -6.87 -8.13
CA GLY A 79 -5.71 -6.65 -7.19
C GLY A 79 -4.73 -5.55 -7.58
N THR A 80 -5.01 -4.77 -8.63
CA THR A 80 -4.07 -3.77 -9.18
C THR A 80 -4.48 -2.31 -8.98
N SER A 81 -5.69 -2.05 -8.46
CA SER A 81 -6.25 -0.70 -8.41
C SER A 81 -5.42 0.26 -7.57
N PHE A 82 -4.93 -0.20 -6.41
CA PHE A 82 -4.09 0.61 -5.53
C PHE A 82 -2.75 0.94 -6.16
N TYR A 83 -2.08 -0.05 -6.77
CA TYR A 83 -0.81 0.16 -7.47
C TYR A 83 -0.96 1.18 -8.60
N LYS A 84 -2.01 1.02 -9.41
CA LYS A 84 -2.31 1.95 -10.49
C LYS A 84 -2.50 3.37 -9.98
N HIS A 85 -3.26 3.54 -8.89
CA HIS A 85 -3.48 4.85 -8.28
C HIS A 85 -2.18 5.44 -7.71
N LEU A 86 -1.45 4.68 -6.88
CA LEU A 86 -0.25 5.16 -6.20
C LEU A 86 0.85 5.51 -7.20
N ILE A 87 1.12 4.65 -8.18
CA ILE A 87 2.16 4.85 -9.17
C ILE A 87 1.83 6.02 -10.09
N SER A 88 0.59 6.11 -10.60
CA SER A 88 0.17 7.22 -11.48
C SER A 88 0.14 8.58 -10.77
N ASN A 89 -0.03 8.60 -9.45
CA ASN A 89 -0.02 9.82 -8.64
C ASN A 89 1.28 10.02 -7.86
N PHE A 90 2.36 9.31 -8.20
CA PHE A 90 3.65 9.43 -7.50
C PHE A 90 4.04 10.87 -7.24
N ASN A 91 4.09 11.70 -8.28
CA ASN A 91 4.50 13.11 -8.19
C ASN A 91 3.53 14.00 -7.37
N LYS A 92 2.31 13.53 -7.08
CA LYS A 92 1.36 14.21 -6.20
C LYS A 92 1.53 13.78 -4.75
N LEU A 93 1.90 12.52 -4.52
CA LEU A 93 2.00 11.91 -3.20
C LEU A 93 3.39 12.01 -2.59
N VAL A 94 4.43 12.06 -3.43
CA VAL A 94 5.83 12.04 -3.01
C VAL A 94 6.51 13.33 -3.44
N LYS A 95 7.40 13.86 -2.58
CA LYS A 95 8.22 15.04 -2.87
C LYS A 95 9.26 14.75 -3.96
N LYS A 96 9.81 15.82 -4.56
CA LYS A 96 11.00 15.70 -5.41
C LYS A 96 12.13 15.04 -4.59
N ASN A 97 12.74 14.01 -5.13
CA ASN A 97 13.74 13.15 -4.47
C ASN A 97 13.20 12.27 -3.32
N GLY A 98 11.89 12.20 -3.14
CA GLY A 98 11.28 11.27 -2.20
C GLY A 98 11.16 9.86 -2.78
N ILE A 99 10.71 8.93 -1.96
CA ILE A 99 10.69 7.50 -2.26
C ILE A 99 9.31 6.94 -1.96
N MET A 100 8.83 6.03 -2.81
CA MET A 100 7.66 5.19 -2.55
C MET A 100 8.11 3.73 -2.48
N LEU A 101 7.74 3.03 -1.40
CA LEU A 101 7.92 1.59 -1.23
C LEU A 101 6.56 0.92 -1.15
N LEU A 102 6.30 -0.01 -2.06
CA LEU A 102 5.07 -0.78 -2.07
C LEU A 102 5.39 -2.26 -1.90
N GLU A 103 4.73 -2.93 -0.97
CA GLU A 103 4.71 -4.39 -0.97
C GLU A 103 3.99 -4.89 -2.22
N ILE A 104 4.50 -5.97 -2.82
CA ILE A 104 3.92 -6.61 -4.00
C ILE A 104 3.71 -8.10 -3.75
N PRO A 105 2.62 -8.70 -4.25
CA PRO A 105 2.40 -10.13 -4.14
C PRO A 105 3.37 -10.90 -5.02
N PHE A 106 3.60 -12.17 -4.68
CA PHE A 106 4.19 -13.13 -5.61
C PHE A 106 3.06 -13.86 -6.34
N SER A 107 2.54 -13.25 -7.40
CA SER A 107 1.43 -13.78 -8.20
C SER A 107 1.46 -13.17 -9.61
N ALA A 108 0.52 -13.56 -10.46
CA ALA A 108 0.34 -12.96 -11.79
C ALA A 108 0.17 -11.42 -11.76
N VAL A 109 -0.34 -10.89 -10.65
CA VAL A 109 -0.49 -9.44 -10.42
C VAL A 109 0.87 -8.70 -10.45
N THR A 110 1.98 -9.39 -10.15
CA THR A 110 3.34 -8.79 -10.21
C THR A 110 3.67 -8.27 -11.60
N ASP A 111 3.35 -9.01 -12.66
CA ASP A 111 3.63 -8.61 -14.04
C ASP A 111 2.78 -7.40 -14.44
N ASP A 112 1.53 -7.35 -13.98
CA ASP A 112 0.66 -6.20 -14.15
C ASP A 112 1.23 -4.96 -13.46
N ILE A 113 1.75 -5.09 -12.23
CA ILE A 113 2.39 -3.99 -11.49
C ILE A 113 3.64 -3.48 -12.21
N ILE A 114 4.47 -4.39 -12.73
CA ILE A 114 5.65 -4.03 -13.53
C ILE A 114 5.23 -3.26 -14.79
N SER A 115 4.17 -3.73 -15.48
CA SER A 115 3.62 -3.07 -16.66
C SER A 115 3.05 -1.69 -16.33
N ILE A 116 2.29 -1.57 -15.23
CA ILE A 116 1.79 -0.28 -14.74
C ILE A 116 2.95 0.68 -14.51
N ASN A 117 4.00 0.26 -13.80
CA ASN A 117 5.15 1.10 -13.52
C ASN A 117 5.87 1.58 -14.80
N LYS A 118 6.03 0.70 -15.79
CA LYS A 118 6.61 1.07 -17.10
C LYS A 118 5.76 2.08 -17.85
N ASN A 119 4.44 1.93 -17.83
CA ASN A 119 3.51 2.79 -18.59
C ASN A 119 3.43 4.22 -18.03
N PHE A 120 3.60 4.41 -16.73
CA PHE A 120 3.62 5.73 -16.10
C PHE A 120 5.00 6.42 -16.13
N ASN A 121 6.03 5.80 -16.66
CA ASN A 121 7.27 6.24 -17.29
C ASN A 121 8.08 7.38 -16.66
N ALA A 122 7.81 7.81 -15.45
CA ALA A 122 8.44 9.00 -14.91
C ALA A 122 9.51 8.70 -13.85
N ASN A 123 9.58 7.46 -13.36
CA ASN A 123 10.36 7.18 -12.18
C ASN A 123 11.19 5.91 -12.34
N LYS A 124 12.40 5.95 -11.81
CA LYS A 124 13.23 4.75 -11.69
C LYS A 124 12.62 3.82 -10.65
N SER A 125 12.76 2.52 -10.86
CA SER A 125 12.31 1.53 -9.90
C SER A 125 13.34 0.44 -9.68
N LEU A 126 13.34 -0.10 -8.46
CA LEU A 126 14.13 -1.24 -8.03
C LEU A 126 13.23 -2.24 -7.34
N PHE A 127 13.50 -3.53 -7.52
CA PHE A 127 12.79 -4.61 -6.86
C PHE A 127 13.68 -5.22 -5.77
N TYR A 128 13.10 -5.43 -4.60
CA TYR A 128 13.75 -6.12 -3.49
C TYR A 128 13.08 -7.48 -3.31
N LYS A 129 13.91 -8.49 -3.12
CA LYS A 129 13.48 -9.86 -2.94
C LYS A 129 13.34 -10.20 -1.46
N ASP A 130 12.44 -11.14 -1.17
CA ASP A 130 12.36 -11.80 0.13
C ASP A 130 13.45 -12.89 0.28
N LEU A 131 13.42 -13.60 1.42
CA LEU A 131 14.39 -14.67 1.72
C LEU A 131 14.26 -15.89 0.80
N GLU A 132 13.13 -16.04 0.10
CA GLU A 132 12.90 -17.07 -0.91
C GLU A 132 13.35 -16.65 -2.32
N GLY A 133 13.88 -15.43 -2.46
CA GLY A 133 14.33 -14.88 -3.75
C GLY A 133 13.20 -14.33 -4.63
N LYS A 134 11.98 -14.18 -4.10
CA LYS A 134 10.81 -13.64 -4.79
C LYS A 134 10.72 -12.12 -4.63
N ASN A 135 10.36 -11.39 -5.68
CA ASN A 135 10.14 -9.95 -5.58
C ASN A 135 9.02 -9.68 -4.57
N ARG A 136 9.31 -8.85 -3.57
CA ARG A 136 8.39 -8.56 -2.48
C ARG A 136 8.15 -7.06 -2.28
N VAL A 137 9.08 -6.21 -2.67
CA VAL A 137 8.93 -4.76 -2.57
C VAL A 137 9.37 -4.11 -3.87
N ILE A 138 8.57 -3.17 -4.37
CA ILE A 138 9.00 -2.22 -5.40
C ILE A 138 9.31 -0.87 -4.75
N LYS A 139 10.51 -0.36 -5.02
CA LYS A 139 10.93 1.02 -4.71
C LYS A 139 10.81 1.86 -5.96
N ILE A 140 10.15 3.01 -5.85
CA ILE A 140 9.98 4.00 -6.93
C ILE A 140 10.57 5.32 -6.43
N TYR A 141 11.38 6.01 -7.30
CA TYR A 141 12.11 7.25 -6.94
C TYR A 141 12.50 8.07 -8.17
#